data_35d011c96988bea3471cd77aaf80e211
#
_entry.id   35d011c96988bea3471cd77aaf80e211
#
_cell.length_a   1.000
_cell.length_b   1.000
_cell.length_c   1.000
_cell.angle_alpha   90.00
_cell.angle_beta   90.00
_cell.angle_gamma   90.00
#
_symmetry.space_group_name_H-M   'P 1'
#
loop_
_entity.id
_entity.type
_entity.pdbx_description
1 polymer ?
#
loop_
_entity_poly.entity_id
_entity_poly.type
_entity_poly.pdbx_seq_one_letter_code
_entity_poly.pdbx_strand_id
1 'polypeptide(L)'
;RDVERSRGLGDVYKRQAIKGKGGDGIPFVTPPSKVPIKDNKRITCWLYTIGVDAGKETIMSSLKVQEAGPKYCHFPIHESCGYDTYYFNGLLSERLELTQTKRGNQWHWVKIPGHNRNEALDCRNYANAGLKIIDPDMFAVERRLKNVQETPQAKPAQRRKPKPAARNYFDEW
;
A
#
# COMPACT_ATOMS: atom_id res chain seq x y z
N ARG A 1 12.68 20.89 0.40
CA ARG A 1 12.14 19.56 0.05
C ARG A 1 13.25 18.57 0.24
N ASP A 2 13.30 17.97 1.41
CA ASP A 2 14.32 17.01 1.77
C ASP A 2 14.00 15.67 1.11
N VAL A 3 14.75 15.34 0.08
CA VAL A 3 14.78 13.99 -0.48
C VAL A 3 15.63 13.17 0.49
N GLU A 4 14.98 12.48 1.39
CA GLU A 4 15.63 11.52 2.27
C GLU A 4 16.28 10.43 1.42
N ARG A 5 17.60 10.49 1.28
CA ARG A 5 18.39 9.46 0.63
C ARG A 5 18.46 8.26 1.58
N SER A 6 17.56 7.32 1.42
CA SER A 6 17.65 6.03 2.12
C SER A 6 18.93 5.31 1.64
N ARG A 7 19.93 5.27 2.52
CA ARG A 7 21.21 4.58 2.30
C ARG A 7 21.05 3.11 2.71
N GLY A 8 20.83 2.22 1.74
CA GLY A 8 20.92 0.79 2.01
C GLY A 8 20.34 -0.06 0.89
N LEU A 9 21.09 -1.03 0.40
CA LEU A 9 20.64 -2.06 -0.56
C LEU A 9 19.38 -2.80 -0.11
N GLY A 10 19.10 -2.86 1.22
CA GLY A 10 17.90 -3.48 1.78
C GLY A 10 16.59 -2.74 1.47
N ASP A 11 16.62 -1.44 1.11
CA ASP A 11 15.41 -0.67 0.82
C ASP A 11 14.93 -0.79 -0.63
N VAL A 12 15.79 -1.20 -1.55
CA VAL A 12 15.43 -1.36 -2.97
C VAL A 12 14.35 -2.44 -3.15
N TYR A 13 14.36 -3.49 -2.33
CA TYR A 13 13.38 -4.57 -2.37
C TYR A 13 12.06 -4.23 -1.65
N LYS A 14 12.03 -3.17 -0.85
CA LYS A 14 10.85 -2.74 -0.08
C LYS A 14 9.98 -1.73 -0.83
N ARG A 15 10.49 -1.14 -1.91
CA ARG A 15 9.78 -0.10 -2.69
C ARG A 15 9.59 -0.59 -4.12
N GLN A 16 8.35 -0.87 -4.48
CA GLN A 16 7.97 -1.29 -5.83
C GLN A 16 7.30 -0.12 -6.55
N ALA A 17 7.73 0.16 -7.78
CA ALA A 17 7.06 1.16 -8.60
C ALA A 17 5.73 0.59 -9.09
N ILE A 18 4.65 1.37 -8.92
CA ILE A 18 3.31 1.04 -9.39
C ILE A 18 2.78 2.16 -10.28
N LYS A 19 1.95 1.79 -11.25
CA LYS A 19 1.25 2.73 -12.14
C LYS A 19 -0.20 2.30 -12.27
N GLY A 20 -1.12 3.18 -11.89
CA GLY A 20 -2.56 2.97 -12.11
C GLY A 20 -2.91 3.08 -13.60
N LYS A 21 -3.80 2.21 -14.07
CA LYS A 21 -4.40 2.24 -15.40
C LYS A 21 -5.90 1.99 -15.25
N GLY A 22 -6.72 2.96 -15.67
CA GLY A 22 -8.17 2.81 -15.75
C GLY A 22 -8.58 2.15 -17.05
N GLY A 23 -9.80 1.63 -17.08
CA GLY A 23 -10.43 1.00 -18.22
C GLY A 23 -10.92 -0.41 -17.93
N ASP A 24 -11.92 -0.82 -18.71
CA ASP A 24 -12.53 -2.13 -18.60
C ASP A 24 -11.58 -3.25 -19.03
N GLY A 25 -11.71 -4.43 -18.44
CA GLY A 25 -10.92 -5.62 -18.80
C GLY A 25 -9.45 -5.58 -18.39
N ILE A 26 -8.99 -4.57 -17.67
CA ILE A 26 -7.60 -4.51 -17.17
C ILE A 26 -7.48 -5.34 -15.89
N PRO A 27 -6.60 -6.35 -15.83
CA PRO A 27 -6.38 -7.13 -14.62
C PRO A 27 -5.96 -6.26 -13.45
N PHE A 28 -6.44 -6.57 -12.23
CA PHE A 28 -6.14 -5.78 -11.04
C PHE A 28 -4.63 -5.57 -10.82
N VAL A 29 -3.82 -6.61 -10.99
CA VAL A 29 -2.36 -6.52 -10.97
C VAL A 29 -1.82 -7.26 -12.19
N THR A 30 -0.99 -6.60 -12.99
CA THR A 30 -0.27 -7.24 -14.09
C THR A 30 1.14 -7.64 -13.66
N PRO A 31 1.75 -8.66 -14.27
CA PRO A 31 3.16 -8.97 -14.05
C PRO A 31 4.04 -7.73 -14.25
N PRO A 32 5.12 -7.58 -13.46
CA PRO A 32 5.98 -6.41 -13.57
C PRO A 32 6.74 -6.39 -14.89
N SER A 33 6.94 -5.21 -15.44
CA SER A 33 7.76 -4.97 -16.61
C SER A 33 8.94 -4.07 -16.28
N LYS A 34 10.08 -4.28 -16.96
CA LYS A 34 11.22 -3.37 -16.84
C LYS A 34 10.96 -2.12 -17.68
N VAL A 35 11.01 -0.96 -17.06
CA VAL A 35 10.85 0.32 -17.75
C VAL A 35 12.07 1.21 -17.49
N PRO A 36 12.56 1.94 -18.50
CA PRO A 36 13.64 2.90 -18.30
C PRO A 36 13.17 4.10 -17.50
N ILE A 37 14.04 4.65 -16.66
CA ILE A 37 13.76 5.88 -15.92
C ILE A 37 13.90 7.07 -16.88
N LYS A 38 12.96 8.02 -16.81
CA LYS A 38 12.84 9.16 -17.74
C LYS A 38 14.14 9.96 -17.87
N ASP A 39 14.81 10.22 -16.76
CA ASP A 39 16.02 11.05 -16.72
C ASP A 39 17.31 10.28 -17.06
N ASN A 40 17.29 8.97 -16.98
CA ASN A 40 18.42 8.12 -17.32
C ASN A 40 17.96 6.78 -17.89
N LYS A 41 17.90 6.68 -19.22
CA LYS A 41 17.45 5.48 -19.94
C LYS A 41 18.31 4.23 -19.70
N ARG A 42 19.53 4.39 -19.15
CA ARG A 42 20.40 3.26 -18.79
C ARG A 42 19.97 2.59 -17.50
N ILE A 43 19.21 3.31 -16.65
CA ILE A 43 18.66 2.79 -15.41
C ILE A 43 17.24 2.33 -15.66
N THR A 44 16.93 1.09 -15.29
CA THR A 44 15.59 0.53 -15.39
C THR A 44 15.03 0.23 -14.01
N CYS A 45 13.70 0.34 -13.85
CA CYS A 45 13.00 -0.14 -12.66
C CYS A 45 11.92 -1.16 -13.04
N TRP A 46 11.57 -2.01 -12.10
CA TRP A 46 10.40 -2.87 -12.23
C TRP A 46 9.15 -2.07 -11.94
N LEU A 47 8.20 -2.10 -12.88
CA LEU A 47 6.93 -1.38 -12.78
C LEU A 47 5.77 -2.38 -12.84
N TYR A 48 4.91 -2.35 -11.82
CA TYR A 48 3.63 -3.05 -11.82
C TYR A 48 2.54 -2.12 -12.36
N THR A 49 1.74 -2.61 -13.30
CA THR A 49 0.52 -1.90 -13.72
C THR A 49 -0.66 -2.41 -12.91
N ILE A 50 -1.42 -1.48 -12.33
CA ILE A 50 -2.56 -1.75 -11.48
C ILE A 50 -3.83 -1.35 -12.22
N GLY A 51 -4.75 -2.28 -12.43
CA GLY A 51 -6.09 -2.02 -12.94
C GLY A 51 -6.94 -1.35 -11.85
N VAL A 52 -6.93 -0.01 -11.83
CA VAL A 52 -7.55 0.75 -10.72
C VAL A 52 -9.06 0.53 -10.65
N ASP A 53 -9.73 0.34 -11.79
CA ASP A 53 -11.17 0.13 -11.86
C ASP A 53 -11.56 -1.22 -11.27
N ALA A 54 -10.84 -2.30 -11.62
CA ALA A 54 -11.05 -3.63 -11.06
C ALA A 54 -10.80 -3.66 -9.54
N GLY A 55 -9.81 -2.91 -9.06
CA GLY A 55 -9.55 -2.78 -7.64
C GLY A 55 -10.63 -2.01 -6.88
N LYS A 56 -11.13 -0.90 -7.43
CA LYS A 56 -12.26 -0.14 -6.88
C LYS A 56 -13.53 -1.00 -6.81
N GLU A 57 -13.83 -1.75 -7.85
CA GLU A 57 -14.96 -2.68 -7.87
C GLU A 57 -14.84 -3.74 -6.76
N THR A 58 -13.66 -4.30 -6.57
CA THR A 58 -13.38 -5.25 -5.49
C THR A 58 -13.63 -4.63 -4.11
N ILE A 59 -13.18 -3.39 -3.88
CA ILE A 59 -13.41 -2.66 -2.62
C ILE A 59 -14.90 -2.44 -2.41
N MET A 60 -15.61 -1.90 -3.39
CA MET A 60 -17.04 -1.60 -3.27
C MET A 60 -17.89 -2.85 -3.07
N SER A 61 -17.52 -3.96 -3.72
CA SER A 61 -18.20 -5.25 -3.49
C SER A 61 -17.95 -5.78 -2.07
N SER A 62 -16.74 -5.61 -1.55
CA SER A 62 -16.38 -6.02 -0.19
C SER A 62 -17.10 -5.19 0.88
N LEU A 63 -17.30 -3.89 0.64
CA LEU A 63 -18.05 -3.00 1.55
C LEU A 63 -19.53 -3.34 1.66
N LYS A 64 -20.08 -4.07 0.69
CA LYS A 64 -21.49 -4.54 0.72
C LYS A 64 -21.69 -5.80 1.54
N VAL A 65 -20.63 -6.50 1.92
CA VAL A 65 -20.71 -7.72 2.74
C VAL A 65 -21.07 -7.34 4.17
N GLN A 66 -22.19 -7.86 4.66
CA GLN A 66 -22.73 -7.53 5.99
C GLN A 66 -22.31 -8.52 7.08
N GLU A 67 -22.05 -9.77 6.70
CA GLU A 67 -21.69 -10.83 7.64
C GLU A 67 -20.17 -10.97 7.73
N ALA A 68 -19.67 -11.16 8.95
CA ALA A 68 -18.24 -11.38 9.18
C ALA A 68 -17.79 -12.69 8.51
N GLY A 69 -16.77 -12.60 7.66
CA GLY A 69 -16.29 -13.74 6.88
C GLY A 69 -15.37 -13.28 5.74
N PRO A 70 -15.18 -14.13 4.71
CA PRO A 70 -14.36 -13.77 3.56
C PRO A 70 -14.86 -12.48 2.90
N LYS A 71 -13.94 -11.58 2.59
CA LYS A 71 -14.18 -10.25 1.98
C LYS A 71 -14.88 -9.22 2.88
N TYR A 72 -15.25 -9.55 4.12
CA TYR A 72 -15.80 -8.57 5.05
C TYR A 72 -14.76 -7.52 5.41
N CYS A 73 -15.14 -6.25 5.38
CA CYS A 73 -14.26 -5.14 5.73
C CYS A 73 -14.31 -4.84 7.23
N HIS A 74 -13.23 -5.14 7.95
CA HIS A 74 -13.08 -4.74 9.34
C HIS A 74 -12.47 -3.36 9.43
N PHE A 75 -13.05 -2.48 10.25
CA PHE A 75 -12.52 -1.17 10.58
C PHE A 75 -12.37 -1.05 12.10
N PRO A 76 -11.21 -0.61 12.60
CA PRO A 76 -11.06 -0.30 14.01
C PRO A 76 -12.03 0.79 14.46
N ILE A 77 -12.66 0.60 15.62
CA ILE A 77 -13.65 1.55 16.17
C ILE A 77 -12.95 2.73 16.87
N HIS A 78 -11.71 2.54 17.31
CA HIS A 78 -10.99 3.55 18.08
C HIS A 78 -10.70 4.79 17.24
N GLU A 79 -11.09 5.96 17.71
CA GLU A 79 -10.97 7.25 16.99
C GLU A 79 -9.53 7.57 16.56
N SER A 80 -8.52 7.20 17.36
CA SER A 80 -7.12 7.40 17.03
C SER A 80 -6.65 6.64 15.77
N CYS A 81 -7.44 5.69 15.27
CA CYS A 81 -7.14 4.95 14.05
C CYS A 81 -7.51 5.72 12.77
N GLY A 82 -8.17 6.87 12.88
CA GLY A 82 -8.47 7.76 11.75
C GLY A 82 -9.58 7.26 10.81
N TYR A 83 -10.40 6.30 11.24
CA TYR A 83 -11.56 5.81 10.48
C TYR A 83 -12.81 6.62 10.87
N ASP A 84 -12.78 7.90 10.57
CA ASP A 84 -13.85 8.87 10.84
C ASP A 84 -14.78 9.08 9.62
N THR A 85 -15.74 9.96 9.76
CA THR A 85 -16.66 10.35 8.68
C THR A 85 -15.91 10.91 7.47
N TYR A 86 -14.81 11.63 7.69
CA TYR A 86 -14.00 12.18 6.62
C TYR A 86 -13.32 11.10 5.79
N TYR A 87 -12.77 10.07 6.45
CA TYR A 87 -12.22 8.89 5.78
C TYR A 87 -13.27 8.16 4.94
N PHE A 88 -14.46 7.89 5.52
CA PHE A 88 -15.53 7.19 4.80
C PHE A 88 -16.12 8.00 3.65
N ASN A 89 -16.23 9.31 3.77
CA ASN A 89 -16.60 10.19 2.65
C ASN A 89 -15.59 10.10 1.50
N GLY A 90 -14.30 10.03 1.81
CA GLY A 90 -13.26 9.82 0.80
C GLY A 90 -13.26 8.41 0.20
N LEU A 91 -13.60 7.39 1.00
CA LEU A 91 -13.71 5.99 0.53
C LEU A 91 -14.90 5.79 -0.41
N LEU A 92 -16.00 6.47 -0.17
CA LEU A 92 -17.25 6.38 -0.95
C LEU A 92 -17.42 7.55 -1.94
N SER A 93 -16.34 8.22 -2.31
CA SER A 93 -16.36 9.45 -3.12
C SER A 93 -16.62 9.22 -4.61
N GLU A 94 -16.59 7.99 -5.07
CA GLU A 94 -16.78 7.63 -6.48
C GLU A 94 -17.82 6.53 -6.64
N ARG A 95 -18.49 6.55 -7.79
CA ARG A 95 -19.43 5.52 -8.19
C ARG A 95 -19.19 5.08 -9.64
N LEU A 96 -19.61 3.88 -9.98
CA LEU A 96 -19.53 3.35 -11.32
C LEU A 96 -20.76 3.81 -12.12
N GLU A 97 -20.55 4.49 -13.23
CA GLU A 97 -21.57 4.97 -14.15
C GLU A 97 -21.40 4.40 -15.55
N LEU A 98 -22.51 4.09 -16.19
CA LEU A 98 -22.54 3.66 -17.59
C LEU A 98 -22.63 4.92 -18.46
N THR A 99 -21.63 5.16 -19.28
CA THR A 99 -21.59 6.30 -20.19
C THR A 99 -21.61 5.81 -21.65
N GLN A 100 -22.49 6.39 -22.44
CA GLN A 100 -22.53 6.15 -23.87
C GLN A 100 -21.40 6.92 -24.57
N THR A 101 -20.51 6.19 -25.23
CA THR A 101 -19.41 6.77 -26.02
C THR A 101 -19.58 6.46 -27.49
N LYS A 102 -18.78 7.09 -28.35
CA LYS A 102 -18.76 6.78 -29.81
C LYS A 102 -18.39 5.32 -30.10
N ARG A 103 -17.79 4.62 -29.13
CA ARG A 103 -17.38 3.21 -29.24
C ARG A 103 -18.34 2.24 -28.57
N GLY A 104 -19.51 2.72 -28.11
CA GLY A 104 -20.50 1.96 -27.34
C GLY A 104 -20.57 2.39 -25.89
N ASN A 105 -21.33 1.63 -25.10
CA ASN A 105 -21.51 1.88 -23.69
C ASN A 105 -20.26 1.42 -22.93
N GLN A 106 -19.73 2.28 -22.05
CA GLN A 106 -18.57 2.00 -21.22
C GLN A 106 -18.84 2.36 -19.77
N TRP A 107 -18.37 1.53 -18.86
CA TRP A 107 -18.41 1.80 -17.44
C TRP A 107 -17.22 2.66 -17.03
N HIS A 108 -17.48 3.74 -16.26
CA HIS A 108 -16.46 4.65 -15.75
C HIS A 108 -16.70 4.97 -14.29
N TRP A 109 -15.62 5.08 -13.54
CA TRP A 109 -15.66 5.61 -12.17
C TRP A 109 -15.75 7.14 -12.22
N VAL A 110 -16.82 7.68 -11.62
CA VAL A 110 -17.12 9.10 -11.61
C VAL A 110 -17.20 9.59 -10.17
N LYS A 111 -16.59 10.75 -9.91
CA LYS A 111 -16.70 11.39 -8.59
C LYS A 111 -18.14 11.80 -8.31
N ILE A 112 -18.60 11.53 -7.10
CA ILE A 112 -19.91 11.96 -6.62
C ILE A 112 -19.85 13.46 -6.35
N PRO A 113 -20.80 14.28 -6.84
CA PRO A 113 -20.85 15.71 -6.57
C PRO A 113 -20.81 16.00 -5.06
N GLY A 114 -19.99 16.97 -4.66
CA GLY A 114 -19.77 17.30 -3.24
C GLY A 114 -18.65 16.52 -2.55
N HIS A 115 -18.15 15.45 -3.16
CA HIS A 115 -17.00 14.68 -2.67
C HIS A 115 -15.74 15.14 -3.40
N ASN A 116 -14.95 16.01 -2.78
CA ASN A 116 -13.78 16.60 -3.44
C ASN A 116 -12.54 15.71 -3.37
N ARG A 117 -12.51 14.73 -2.46
CA ARG A 117 -11.33 13.92 -2.13
C ARG A 117 -11.64 12.45 -2.25
N ASN A 118 -10.75 11.71 -2.90
CA ASN A 118 -10.84 10.25 -3.10
C ASN A 118 -9.58 9.50 -2.61
N GLU A 119 -8.72 10.19 -1.87
CA GLU A 119 -7.43 9.62 -1.45
C GLU A 119 -7.60 8.35 -0.60
N ALA A 120 -8.66 8.28 0.22
CA ALA A 120 -8.94 7.07 1.02
C ALA A 120 -9.23 5.85 0.14
N LEU A 121 -10.01 6.03 -0.95
CA LEU A 121 -10.29 4.99 -1.93
C LEU A 121 -9.02 4.57 -2.68
N ASP A 122 -8.25 5.53 -3.15
CA ASP A 122 -7.03 5.27 -3.90
C ASP A 122 -5.96 4.59 -3.02
N CYS A 123 -5.74 5.07 -1.79
CA CYS A 123 -4.81 4.45 -0.85
C CYS A 123 -5.20 3.00 -0.54
N ARG A 124 -6.49 2.73 -0.30
CA ARG A 124 -6.97 1.37 -0.05
C ARG A 124 -6.79 0.48 -1.28
N ASN A 125 -7.05 1.01 -2.47
CA ASN A 125 -6.85 0.31 -3.73
C ASN A 125 -5.39 -0.10 -3.92
N TYR A 126 -4.46 0.82 -3.73
CA TYR A 126 -3.02 0.53 -3.82
C TYR A 126 -2.53 -0.40 -2.72
N ALA A 127 -3.07 -0.31 -1.50
CA ALA A 127 -2.76 -1.24 -0.42
C ALA A 127 -3.19 -2.68 -0.78
N ASN A 128 -4.39 -2.85 -1.34
CA ASN A 128 -4.86 -4.16 -1.84
C ASN A 128 -3.99 -4.68 -2.98
N ALA A 129 -3.57 -3.81 -3.90
CA ALA A 129 -2.63 -4.19 -4.96
C ALA A 129 -1.27 -4.63 -4.39
N GLY A 130 -0.76 -3.93 -3.38
CA GLY A 130 0.45 -4.32 -2.67
C GLY A 130 0.34 -5.70 -2.03
N LEU A 131 -0.78 -5.97 -1.35
CA LEU A 131 -1.07 -7.29 -0.77
C LEU A 131 -1.10 -8.39 -1.85
N LYS A 132 -1.73 -8.11 -2.99
CA LYS A 132 -1.79 -9.04 -4.13
C LYS A 132 -0.43 -9.29 -4.77
N ILE A 133 0.43 -8.27 -4.83
CA ILE A 133 1.81 -8.40 -5.35
C ILE A 133 2.68 -9.24 -4.42
N ILE A 134 2.55 -9.03 -3.10
CA ILE A 134 3.32 -9.76 -2.08
C ILE A 134 2.85 -11.21 -1.99
N ASP A 135 1.55 -11.45 -2.18
CA ASP A 135 0.86 -12.73 -2.08
C ASP A 135 1.31 -13.57 -0.86
N PRO A 136 1.17 -13.02 0.37
CA PRO A 136 1.72 -13.66 1.56
C PRO A 136 0.95 -14.94 1.92
N ASP A 137 1.67 -15.95 2.42
CA ASP A 137 1.04 -17.09 3.07
C ASP A 137 0.36 -16.64 4.39
N MET A 138 -0.96 -16.45 4.34
CA MET A 138 -1.75 -15.95 5.47
C MET A 138 -1.71 -16.90 6.67
N PHE A 139 -1.58 -18.21 6.46
CA PHE A 139 -1.42 -19.17 7.56
C PHE A 139 -0.06 -19.02 8.25
N ALA A 140 1.00 -18.72 7.49
CA ALA A 140 2.30 -18.42 8.08
C ALA A 140 2.27 -17.10 8.86
N VAL A 141 1.55 -16.08 8.36
CA VAL A 141 1.34 -14.81 9.08
C VAL A 141 0.59 -15.04 10.38
N GLU A 142 -0.51 -15.79 10.34
CA GLU A 142 -1.31 -16.11 11.54
C GLU A 142 -0.47 -16.83 12.60
N ARG A 143 0.29 -17.86 12.20
CA ARG A 143 1.19 -18.59 13.12
C ARG A 143 2.22 -17.67 13.78
N ARG A 144 2.79 -16.74 13.01
CA ARG A 144 3.74 -15.75 13.56
C ARG A 144 3.08 -14.82 14.57
N LEU A 145 1.87 -14.34 14.29
CA LEU A 145 1.12 -13.47 15.21
C LEU A 145 0.77 -14.19 16.51
N LYS A 146 0.33 -15.45 16.45
CA LYS A 146 0.06 -16.27 17.64
C LYS A 146 1.33 -16.47 18.48
N ASN A 147 2.46 -16.82 17.87
CA ASN A 147 3.73 -16.98 18.56
C ASN A 147 4.24 -15.68 19.23
N VAL A 148 3.99 -14.51 18.62
CA VAL A 148 4.36 -13.23 19.21
C VAL A 148 3.53 -12.94 20.47
N GLN A 149 2.25 -13.31 20.51
CA GLN A 149 1.39 -13.16 21.69
C GLN A 149 1.78 -14.09 22.83
N GLU A 150 2.34 -15.26 22.54
CA GLU A 150 2.78 -16.25 23.52
C GLU A 150 4.21 -15.98 24.06
N THR A 151 4.99 -15.15 23.35
CA THR A 151 6.35 -14.84 23.79
C THR A 151 6.29 -13.65 24.80
N PRO A 152 6.74 -13.83 26.05
CA PRO A 152 6.85 -12.70 27.01
C PRO A 152 7.72 -11.61 26.38
N GLN A 153 7.24 -10.35 26.42
CA GLN A 153 7.98 -9.22 25.89
C GLN A 153 9.42 -9.25 26.41
N ALA A 154 10.36 -9.50 25.50
CA ALA A 154 11.77 -9.44 25.85
C ALA A 154 12.06 -8.05 26.42
N LYS A 155 12.60 -8.00 27.65
CA LYS A 155 13.02 -6.76 28.29
C LYS A 155 13.84 -5.94 27.28
N PRO A 156 13.58 -4.62 27.15
CA PRO A 156 14.30 -3.79 26.21
C PRO A 156 15.80 -3.98 26.43
N ALA A 157 16.52 -4.32 25.38
CA ALA A 157 17.97 -4.56 25.44
C ALA A 157 18.62 -3.32 26.05
N GLN A 158 19.25 -3.48 27.22
CA GLN A 158 20.00 -2.41 27.86
C GLN A 158 21.03 -1.91 26.85
N ARG A 159 20.95 -0.63 26.47
CA ARG A 159 21.95 0.03 25.64
C ARG A 159 23.31 -0.20 26.28
N ARG A 160 24.16 -1.00 25.67
CA ARG A 160 25.55 -1.15 26.08
C ARG A 160 26.16 0.24 26.10
N LYS A 161 26.67 0.67 27.27
CA LYS A 161 27.43 1.92 27.37
C LYS A 161 28.55 1.87 26.36
N PRO A 162 28.80 2.95 25.58
CA PRO A 162 29.91 2.98 24.65
C PRO A 162 31.19 2.69 25.42
N LYS A 163 32.03 1.79 24.90
CA LYS A 163 33.38 1.58 25.42
C LYS A 163 34.13 2.91 25.38
N PRO A 164 34.83 3.29 26.44
CA PRO A 164 35.71 4.48 26.40
C PRO A 164 36.66 4.32 25.22
N ALA A 165 36.79 5.40 24.43
CA ALA A 165 37.73 5.45 23.31
C ALA A 165 39.13 5.06 23.78
N ALA A 166 39.79 4.16 23.06
CA ALA A 166 41.16 3.79 23.33
C ALA A 166 42.00 5.08 23.27
N ARG A 167 42.73 5.39 24.33
CA ARG A 167 43.70 6.48 24.37
C ARG A 167 44.70 6.23 23.23
N ASN A 168 44.81 7.15 22.29
CA ASN A 168 45.89 7.15 21.30
C ASN A 168 47.20 7.45 22.02
N TYR A 169 48.07 6.51 21.97
CA TYR A 169 49.43 6.57 22.58
C TYR A 169 50.43 7.46 21.79
N PHE A 170 49.94 8.27 20.83
CA PHE A 170 50.78 9.05 19.92
C PHE A 170 50.77 10.57 20.15
N ASP A 171 50.13 11.07 21.22
CA ASP A 171 50.11 12.51 21.51
C ASP A 171 51.12 12.96 22.57
N GLU A 172 52.13 12.16 22.88
CA GLU A 172 53.26 12.54 23.74
C GLU A 172 54.57 12.30 23.02
N TRP A 173 54.89 13.15 22.02
CA TRP A 173 56.27 13.47 21.60
C TRP A 173 56.31 14.87 20.99
#